data_20a16a76ca61bb366c35247f57b77a57
#
_entry.id   20a16a76ca61bb366c35247f57b77a57
#
_cell.length_a   1.000
_cell.length_b   1.000
_cell.length_c   1.000
_cell.angle_alpha   90.00
_cell.angle_beta   90.00
_cell.angle_gamma   90.00
#
_symmetry.space_group_name_H-M   'P 1'
#
loop_
_entity.id
_entity.type
_entity.pdbx_description
1 polymer ?
#
loop_
_entity_poly.entity_id
_entity_poly.type
_entity_poly.pdbx_seq_one_letter_code
_entity_poly.pdbx_strand_id
1 'polypeptide(L)'
;DPSITAAVFVPDYELSTEKARQALPRELPYKDAVYNVSRVGLLPAAMNPVVLAQAAQQGKSGVAAVPAQDADTCACAGGTRESAFADELAAAQAQSNALLFTATQDKLHQPYRGALMPPSTELIALFRSKGYATAVSGAGPCVLVLHYGNAREAIDQIASEQLASGHWRVLHLPINTAGVEIER
;
A
#
# COMPACT_ATOMS: atom_id res chain seq x y z
N ASP A 1 10.72 3.05 -1.74
CA ASP A 1 10.43 4.15 -2.67
C ASP A 1 9.91 5.35 -1.88
N PRO A 2 10.54 6.54 -1.98
CA PRO A 2 10.19 7.75 -1.23
C PRO A 2 8.82 8.33 -1.64
N SER A 3 8.24 7.91 -2.75
CA SER A 3 6.92 8.36 -3.19
C SER A 3 5.74 7.70 -2.45
N ILE A 4 6.02 6.75 -1.54
CA ILE A 4 5.00 6.17 -0.68
C ILE A 4 4.61 7.16 0.41
N THR A 5 3.33 7.46 0.51
CA THR A 5 2.75 8.09 1.70
C THR A 5 2.45 7.00 2.74
N ALA A 6 3.06 7.11 3.92
CA ALA A 6 2.76 6.28 5.06
C ALA A 6 2.13 7.13 6.16
N ALA A 7 0.89 6.82 6.51
CA ALA A 7 0.19 7.47 7.60
C ALA A 7 -0.13 6.45 8.71
N VAL A 8 0.24 6.80 9.95
CA VAL A 8 -0.06 5.99 11.12
C VAL A 8 -1.05 6.74 12.00
N PHE A 9 -2.22 6.15 12.16
CA PHE A 9 -3.24 6.64 13.07
C PHE A 9 -3.03 6.02 14.45
N VAL A 10 -2.85 6.86 15.44
CA VAL A 10 -2.61 6.47 16.83
C VAL A 10 -3.83 6.87 17.65
N PRO A 11 -4.60 5.92 18.19
CA PRO A 11 -5.72 6.21 19.08
C PRO A 11 -5.24 6.58 20.49
N ASP A 12 -6.13 7.14 21.28
CA ASP A 12 -5.91 7.51 22.69
C ASP A 12 -6.12 6.36 23.68
N TYR A 13 -6.42 5.16 23.17
CA TYR A 13 -6.56 3.96 24.00
C TYR A 13 -5.45 2.95 23.73
N GLU A 14 -5.20 2.10 24.70
CA GLU A 14 -4.18 1.07 24.65
C GLU A 14 -4.79 -0.33 24.48
N LEU A 15 -4.07 -1.19 23.76
CA LEU A 15 -4.37 -2.61 23.67
C LEU A 15 -3.18 -3.42 24.18
N SER A 16 -3.40 -4.22 25.23
CA SER A 16 -2.37 -5.13 25.72
C SER A 16 -1.94 -6.11 24.65
N THR A 17 -0.64 -6.15 24.37
CA THR A 17 -0.05 -7.10 23.41
C THR A 17 -0.33 -8.55 23.81
N GLU A 18 -0.40 -8.84 25.10
CA GLU A 18 -0.75 -10.16 25.63
C GLU A 18 -2.19 -10.52 25.28
N LYS A 19 -3.17 -9.63 25.53
CA LYS A 19 -4.57 -9.84 25.13
C LYS A 19 -4.69 -10.02 23.62
N ALA A 20 -3.97 -9.22 22.84
CA ALA A 20 -3.96 -9.34 21.38
C ALA A 20 -3.39 -10.69 20.89
N ARG A 21 -2.43 -11.28 21.62
CA ARG A 21 -1.90 -12.63 21.34
C ARG A 21 -2.88 -13.72 21.75
N GLN A 22 -3.53 -13.58 22.90
CA GLN A 22 -4.51 -14.54 23.43
C GLN A 22 -5.78 -14.63 22.54
N ALA A 23 -6.11 -13.57 21.80
CA ALA A 23 -7.22 -13.56 20.86
C ALA A 23 -6.97 -14.43 19.62
N LEU A 24 -5.73 -14.82 19.37
CA LEU A 24 -5.42 -15.66 18.22
C LEU A 24 -5.78 -17.12 18.50
N PRO A 25 -6.41 -17.82 17.52
CA PRO A 25 -6.71 -19.24 17.66
C PRO A 25 -5.41 -20.07 17.69
N ARG A 26 -5.45 -21.23 18.36
CA ARG A 26 -4.32 -22.16 18.37
C ARG A 26 -4.08 -22.85 17.04
N GLU A 27 -5.11 -23.01 16.25
CA GLU A 27 -5.09 -23.64 14.94
C GLU A 27 -5.80 -22.73 13.93
N LEU A 28 -5.29 -22.70 12.71
CA LEU A 28 -5.82 -21.89 11.62
C LEU A 28 -6.12 -22.80 10.42
N PRO A 29 -7.17 -22.50 9.65
CA PRO A 29 -7.42 -23.21 8.41
C PRO A 29 -6.24 -23.06 7.44
N TYR A 30 -5.77 -24.17 6.87
CA TYR A 30 -4.66 -24.17 5.90
C TYR A 30 -4.86 -23.15 4.76
N LYS A 31 -6.10 -23.02 4.26
CA LYS A 31 -6.46 -22.05 3.21
C LYS A 31 -6.17 -20.60 3.63
N ASP A 32 -6.32 -20.25 4.91
CA ASP A 32 -6.09 -18.89 5.40
C ASP A 32 -4.59 -18.62 5.56
N ALA A 33 -3.80 -19.63 5.92
CA ALA A 33 -2.34 -19.53 5.89
C ALA A 33 -1.82 -19.32 4.45
N VAL A 34 -2.27 -20.11 3.48
CA VAL A 34 -1.94 -19.94 2.05
C VAL A 34 -2.37 -18.56 1.55
N TYR A 35 -3.55 -18.10 1.96
CA TYR A 35 -4.03 -16.76 1.63
C TYR A 35 -3.03 -15.68 2.07
N ASN A 36 -2.59 -15.68 3.32
CA ASN A 36 -1.64 -14.67 3.83
C ASN A 36 -0.26 -14.76 3.16
N VAL A 37 0.28 -15.97 2.98
CA VAL A 37 1.58 -16.16 2.30
C VAL A 37 1.54 -15.58 0.88
N SER A 38 0.45 -15.81 0.14
CA SER A 38 0.29 -15.25 -1.21
C SER A 38 0.24 -13.71 -1.22
N ARG A 39 -0.29 -13.08 -0.17
CA ARG A 39 -0.33 -11.60 -0.04
C ARG A 39 1.03 -11.02 0.29
N VAL A 40 1.74 -11.63 1.23
CA VAL A 40 3.12 -11.21 1.56
C VAL A 40 4.03 -11.26 0.34
N GLY A 41 3.87 -12.29 -0.50
CA GLY A 41 4.62 -12.41 -1.76
C GLY A 41 4.41 -11.25 -2.75
N LEU A 42 3.33 -10.49 -2.63
CA LEU A 42 3.06 -9.33 -3.48
C LEU A 42 3.78 -8.04 -3.01
N LEU A 43 4.17 -7.96 -1.74
CA LEU A 43 4.73 -6.74 -1.16
C LEU A 43 5.99 -6.22 -1.88
N PRO A 44 6.99 -7.05 -2.25
CA PRO A 44 8.16 -6.54 -2.96
C PRO A 44 7.83 -5.86 -4.28
N ALA A 45 6.91 -6.45 -5.06
CA ALA A 45 6.44 -5.85 -6.31
C ALA A 45 5.60 -4.59 -6.06
N ALA A 46 4.69 -4.65 -5.07
CA ALA A 46 3.84 -3.54 -4.71
C ALA A 46 4.62 -2.31 -4.21
N MET A 47 5.77 -2.51 -3.57
CA MET A 47 6.60 -1.43 -3.03
C MET A 47 7.65 -0.89 -4.00
N ASN A 48 7.64 -1.33 -5.27
CA ASN A 48 8.63 -0.88 -6.24
C ASN A 48 8.01 -0.60 -7.63
N PRO A 49 7.23 0.50 -7.79
CA PRO A 49 6.58 0.84 -9.05
C PRO A 49 7.58 1.11 -10.18
N VAL A 50 8.79 1.56 -9.87
CA VAL A 50 9.85 1.78 -10.88
C VAL A 50 10.25 0.46 -11.56
N VAL A 51 10.40 -0.61 -10.79
CA VAL A 51 10.68 -1.95 -11.35
C VAL A 51 9.52 -2.46 -12.19
N LEU A 52 8.28 -2.21 -11.77
CA LEU A 52 7.10 -2.56 -12.55
C LEU A 52 7.05 -1.80 -13.89
N ALA A 53 7.33 -0.49 -13.88
CA ALA A 53 7.40 0.32 -15.09
C ALA A 53 8.51 -0.16 -16.04
N GLN A 54 9.69 -0.44 -15.52
CA GLN A 54 10.81 -0.97 -16.31
C GLN A 54 10.51 -2.35 -16.90
N ALA A 55 9.89 -3.24 -16.15
CA ALA A 55 9.48 -4.56 -16.64
C ALA A 55 8.44 -4.46 -17.77
N ALA A 56 7.50 -3.52 -17.65
CA ALA A 56 6.51 -3.24 -18.70
C ALA A 56 7.17 -2.75 -20.01
N GLN A 57 8.20 -1.92 -19.92
CA GLN A 57 8.98 -1.45 -21.07
C GLN A 57 9.76 -2.59 -21.75
N GLN A 58 10.41 -3.46 -20.97
CA GLN A 58 11.14 -4.61 -21.47
C GLN A 58 10.22 -5.62 -22.15
N GLY A 59 9.03 -5.85 -21.62
CA GLY A 59 8.02 -6.71 -22.23
C GLY A 59 7.51 -6.19 -23.58
N LYS A 60 7.44 -4.88 -23.77
CA LYS A 60 7.09 -4.24 -25.06
C LYS A 60 8.22 -4.36 -26.08
N SER A 61 9.48 -4.36 -25.64
CA SER A 61 10.65 -4.51 -26.54
C SER A 61 10.89 -5.93 -27.01
N GLY A 62 10.32 -6.94 -26.35
CA GLY A 62 10.52 -8.36 -26.67
C GLY A 62 9.70 -8.89 -27.84
N VAL A 63 8.74 -8.12 -28.35
CA VAL A 63 8.05 -8.42 -29.61
C VAL A 63 8.79 -7.68 -30.71
N ALA A 64 9.79 -8.35 -31.31
CA ALA A 64 10.46 -7.83 -32.50
C ALA A 64 9.40 -7.52 -33.57
N ALA A 65 9.10 -6.26 -33.74
CA ALA A 65 8.35 -5.80 -34.90
C ALA A 65 9.18 -6.12 -36.13
N VAL A 66 8.68 -7.01 -36.98
CA VAL A 66 9.15 -7.17 -38.33
C VAL A 66 9.15 -5.77 -38.97
N PRO A 67 10.29 -5.28 -39.55
CA PRO A 67 10.30 -3.97 -40.14
C PRO A 67 9.36 -3.98 -41.33
N ALA A 68 8.22 -3.35 -41.23
CA ALA A 68 7.44 -2.92 -42.37
C ALA A 68 8.20 -1.75 -43.02
N GLN A 69 8.86 -2.02 -44.12
CA GLN A 69 9.30 -0.97 -45.03
C GLN A 69 8.06 -0.29 -45.60
N ASP A 70 8.16 1.04 -45.70
CA ASP A 70 7.21 1.97 -46.32
C ASP A 70 6.02 2.43 -45.49
N ALA A 71 6.19 3.61 -44.92
CA ALA A 71 5.19 4.67 -44.98
C ALA A 71 5.75 5.99 -44.39
N ASP A 72 6.11 6.90 -45.24
CA ASP A 72 6.11 8.32 -44.95
C ASP A 72 4.73 8.74 -44.42
N THR A 73 4.63 8.94 -43.14
CA THR A 73 3.55 9.75 -42.55
C THR A 73 4.11 10.41 -41.30
N CYS A 74 4.50 11.67 -41.50
CA CYS A 74 4.76 12.62 -40.43
C CYS A 74 3.48 12.78 -39.60
N ALA A 75 3.39 12.06 -38.47
CA ALA A 75 2.41 12.33 -37.44
C ALA A 75 3.13 13.00 -36.28
N CYS A 76 2.99 14.32 -36.21
CA CYS A 76 3.37 15.15 -35.09
C CYS A 76 2.51 14.80 -33.87
N ALA A 77 2.82 13.70 -33.19
CA ALA A 77 2.35 13.43 -31.86
C ALA A 77 3.40 14.00 -30.89
N GLY A 78 3.19 15.26 -30.48
CA GLY A 78 4.06 16.00 -29.56
C GLY A 78 3.96 15.51 -28.13
N GLY A 79 4.41 14.29 -27.86
CA GLY A 79 4.71 13.81 -26.53
C GLY A 79 6.22 13.65 -26.41
N THR A 80 6.84 14.40 -25.51
CA THR A 80 8.27 14.23 -25.20
C THR A 80 8.48 12.86 -24.55
N ARG A 81 9.67 12.27 -24.65
CA ARG A 81 10.03 11.01 -24.01
C ARG A 81 9.79 11.06 -22.48
N GLU A 82 9.86 12.25 -21.89
CA GLU A 82 9.59 12.51 -20.48
C GLU A 82 8.10 12.36 -20.11
N SER A 83 7.18 12.82 -20.99
CA SER A 83 5.74 12.66 -20.74
C SER A 83 5.31 11.19 -20.82
N ALA A 84 5.85 10.44 -21.77
CA ALA A 84 5.54 9.00 -21.88
C ALA A 84 6.03 8.20 -20.66
N PHE A 85 7.22 8.53 -20.13
CA PHE A 85 7.72 7.89 -18.91
C PHE A 85 6.91 8.28 -17.67
N ALA A 86 6.46 9.54 -17.58
CA ALA A 86 5.60 9.99 -16.49
C ALA A 86 4.25 9.26 -16.47
N ASP A 87 3.64 9.06 -17.64
CA ASP A 87 2.38 8.33 -17.78
C ASP A 87 2.55 6.84 -17.41
N GLU A 88 3.66 6.21 -17.80
CA GLU A 88 3.97 4.83 -17.42
C GLU A 88 4.24 4.69 -15.93
N LEU A 89 4.93 5.66 -15.33
CA LEU A 89 5.17 5.67 -13.88
C LEU A 89 3.86 5.85 -13.10
N ALA A 90 2.97 6.74 -13.56
CA ALA A 90 1.65 6.91 -12.95
C ALA A 90 0.81 5.62 -13.04
N ALA A 91 0.83 4.95 -14.19
CA ALA A 91 0.16 3.66 -14.35
C ALA A 91 0.75 2.57 -13.44
N ALA A 92 2.09 2.53 -13.30
CA ALA A 92 2.77 1.61 -12.41
C ALA A 92 2.47 1.90 -10.92
N GLN A 93 2.35 3.17 -10.53
CA GLN A 93 1.94 3.57 -9.19
C GLN A 93 0.49 3.15 -8.90
N ALA A 94 -0.42 3.32 -9.85
CA ALA A 94 -1.80 2.85 -9.71
C ALA A 94 -1.86 1.32 -9.55
N GLN A 95 -1.08 0.58 -10.33
CA GLN A 95 -0.94 -0.87 -10.17
C GLN A 95 -0.34 -1.24 -8.80
N SER A 96 0.68 -0.51 -8.34
CA SER A 96 1.27 -0.72 -7.02
C SER A 96 0.27 -0.46 -5.90
N ASN A 97 -0.58 0.57 -6.00
CA ASN A 97 -1.66 0.81 -5.04
C ASN A 97 -2.66 -0.35 -4.97
N ALA A 98 -3.05 -0.91 -6.12
CA ALA A 98 -3.92 -2.09 -6.18
C ALA A 98 -3.25 -3.34 -5.56
N LEU A 99 -1.95 -3.52 -5.80
CA LEU A 99 -1.17 -4.59 -5.19
C LEU A 99 -1.02 -4.40 -3.68
N LEU A 100 -0.70 -3.18 -3.20
CA LEU A 100 -0.65 -2.85 -1.76
C LEU A 100 -1.99 -3.12 -1.09
N PHE A 101 -3.09 -2.71 -1.72
CA PHE A 101 -4.43 -2.97 -1.22
C PHE A 101 -4.70 -4.47 -1.04
N THR A 102 -4.24 -5.29 -1.98
CA THR A 102 -4.35 -6.75 -1.92
C THR A 102 -3.38 -7.34 -0.90
N ALA A 103 -2.12 -6.90 -0.91
CA ALA A 103 -1.04 -7.40 -0.06
C ALA A 103 -1.26 -7.14 1.44
N THR A 104 -2.01 -6.10 1.78
CA THR A 104 -2.35 -5.74 3.18
C THR A 104 -3.62 -6.42 3.69
N GLN A 105 -4.21 -7.34 2.92
CA GLN A 105 -5.30 -8.19 3.40
C GLN A 105 -4.76 -9.27 4.33
N ASP A 106 -5.47 -9.55 5.41
CA ASP A 106 -5.06 -10.50 6.43
C ASP A 106 -6.22 -11.36 6.91
N LYS A 107 -5.95 -12.64 7.10
CA LYS A 107 -6.86 -13.63 7.66
C LYS A 107 -6.33 -14.31 8.92
N LEU A 108 -5.10 -13.95 9.34
CA LEU A 108 -4.41 -14.64 10.45
C LEU A 108 -4.50 -13.89 11.77
N HIS A 109 -4.61 -12.57 11.75
CA HIS A 109 -4.69 -11.79 13.00
C HIS A 109 -5.79 -10.75 13.03
N GLN A 110 -5.98 -9.91 12.00
CA GLN A 110 -6.93 -8.80 12.06
C GLN A 110 -8.36 -9.24 12.36
N PRO A 111 -8.90 -10.33 11.77
CA PRO A 111 -10.24 -10.80 12.09
C PRO A 111 -10.44 -11.17 13.54
N TYR A 112 -9.42 -11.78 14.16
CA TYR A 112 -9.49 -12.25 15.56
C TYR A 112 -9.26 -11.12 16.56
N ARG A 113 -8.42 -10.15 16.23
CA ARG A 113 -8.10 -9.01 17.10
C ARG A 113 -9.10 -7.87 16.97
N GLY A 114 -9.86 -7.81 15.89
CA GLY A 114 -10.78 -6.71 15.57
C GLY A 114 -11.78 -6.42 16.69
N ALA A 115 -12.28 -7.45 17.36
CA ALA A 115 -13.20 -7.30 18.49
C ALA A 115 -12.58 -6.62 19.71
N LEU A 116 -11.24 -6.61 19.83
CA LEU A 116 -10.52 -5.94 20.91
C LEU A 116 -10.24 -4.46 20.65
N MET A 117 -10.42 -4.02 19.38
CA MET A 117 -10.12 -2.66 18.93
C MET A 117 -11.16 -2.18 17.90
N PRO A 118 -12.45 -2.10 18.28
CA PRO A 118 -13.52 -1.74 17.34
C PRO A 118 -13.26 -0.45 16.58
N PRO A 119 -12.82 0.69 17.21
CA PRO A 119 -12.58 1.93 16.49
C PRO A 119 -11.49 1.79 15.41
N SER A 120 -10.44 1.00 15.67
CA SER A 120 -9.39 0.72 14.67
C SER A 120 -9.93 -0.12 13.53
N THR A 121 -10.80 -1.09 13.80
CA THR A 121 -11.44 -1.93 12.79
C THR A 121 -12.35 -1.10 11.88
N GLU A 122 -13.11 -0.18 12.46
CA GLU A 122 -13.97 0.76 11.72
C GLU A 122 -13.14 1.70 10.83
N LEU A 123 -12.04 2.25 11.35
CA LEU A 123 -11.15 3.10 10.58
C LEU A 123 -10.49 2.34 9.42
N ILE A 124 -10.06 1.10 9.64
CA ILE A 124 -9.54 0.22 8.58
C ILE A 124 -10.61 -0.01 7.50
N ALA A 125 -11.85 -0.32 7.90
CA ALA A 125 -12.94 -0.55 6.97
C ALA A 125 -13.26 0.71 6.15
N LEU A 126 -13.24 1.88 6.79
CA LEU A 126 -13.44 3.18 6.14
C LEU A 126 -12.40 3.41 5.03
N PHE A 127 -11.11 3.30 5.34
CA PHE A 127 -10.04 3.50 4.36
C PHE A 127 -10.08 2.45 3.25
N ARG A 128 -10.32 1.20 3.59
CA ARG A 128 -10.43 0.12 2.60
C ARG A 128 -11.63 0.33 1.67
N SER A 129 -12.76 0.86 2.15
CA SER A 129 -13.92 1.21 1.30
C SER A 129 -13.59 2.31 0.27
N LYS A 130 -12.56 3.10 0.53
CA LYS A 130 -12.03 4.16 -0.36
C LYS A 130 -10.86 3.68 -1.22
N GLY A 131 -10.49 2.39 -1.16
CA GLY A 131 -9.41 1.81 -1.98
C GLY A 131 -8.01 1.96 -1.40
N TYR A 132 -7.85 2.42 -0.17
CA TYR A 132 -6.54 2.58 0.47
C TYR A 132 -6.05 1.27 1.09
N ALA A 133 -4.78 0.96 0.89
CA ALA A 133 -4.10 -0.14 1.54
C ALA A 133 -3.96 0.14 3.03
N THR A 134 -4.73 -0.55 3.86
CA THR A 134 -4.83 -0.26 5.28
C THR A 134 -4.82 -1.54 6.09
N ALA A 135 -4.06 -1.53 7.17
CA ALA A 135 -3.90 -2.67 8.07
C ALA A 135 -3.62 -2.20 9.51
N VAL A 136 -3.73 -3.12 10.45
CA VAL A 136 -3.26 -2.90 11.83
C VAL A 136 -1.74 -2.75 11.84
N SER A 137 -1.22 -1.75 12.53
CA SER A 137 0.20 -1.58 12.76
C SER A 137 0.65 -2.40 13.96
N GLY A 138 1.45 -3.43 13.73
CA GLY A 138 1.94 -4.34 14.78
C GLY A 138 0.84 -5.14 15.46
N ALA A 139 0.77 -5.08 16.79
CA ALA A 139 -0.29 -5.74 17.57
C ALA A 139 -1.62 -4.95 17.57
N GLY A 140 -1.62 -3.73 17.12
CA GLY A 140 -2.67 -2.73 17.28
C GLY A 140 -2.47 -1.92 18.59
N PRO A 141 -3.33 -0.97 18.91
CA PRO A 141 -4.51 -0.54 18.12
C PRO A 141 -4.20 0.45 17.00
N CYS A 142 -2.94 0.81 16.76
CA CYS A 142 -2.57 1.73 15.68
C CYS A 142 -2.93 1.18 14.30
N VAL A 143 -3.29 2.07 13.38
CA VAL A 143 -3.67 1.74 12.01
C VAL A 143 -2.68 2.35 11.04
N LEU A 144 -2.16 1.55 10.11
CA LEU A 144 -1.25 1.97 9.05
C LEU A 144 -2.01 2.08 7.73
N VAL A 145 -1.86 3.22 7.05
CA VAL A 145 -2.33 3.45 5.69
C VAL A 145 -1.14 3.67 4.78
N LEU A 146 -1.09 2.95 3.66
CA LEU A 146 -0.04 3.07 2.64
C LEU A 146 -0.67 3.43 1.30
N HIS A 147 -0.03 4.38 0.59
CA HIS A 147 -0.47 4.79 -0.73
C HIS A 147 0.69 5.41 -1.51
N TYR A 148 0.80 5.12 -2.81
CA TYR A 148 1.70 5.85 -3.70
C TYR A 148 1.10 7.18 -4.12
N GLY A 149 1.95 8.18 -4.22
CA GLY A 149 1.58 9.55 -4.56
C GLY A 149 1.35 10.43 -3.33
N ASN A 150 1.07 11.71 -3.57
CA ASN A 150 0.79 12.67 -2.50
C ASN A 150 -0.65 12.50 -2.01
N ALA A 151 -0.84 11.58 -1.06
CA ALA A 151 -2.15 11.24 -0.54
C ALA A 151 -2.44 11.79 0.87
N ARG A 152 -1.55 12.63 1.44
CA ARG A 152 -1.69 13.12 2.83
C ARG A 152 -3.01 13.81 3.07
N GLU A 153 -3.33 14.83 2.27
CA GLU A 153 -4.58 15.60 2.42
C GLU A 153 -5.83 14.73 2.23
N ALA A 154 -5.79 13.82 1.26
CA ALA A 154 -6.91 12.90 1.02
C ALA A 154 -7.11 11.92 2.19
N ILE A 155 -6.01 11.43 2.78
CA ILE A 155 -6.04 10.57 3.97
C ILE A 155 -6.65 11.33 5.16
N ASP A 156 -6.21 12.56 5.41
CA ASP A 156 -6.71 13.40 6.51
C ASP A 156 -8.18 13.76 6.31
N GLN A 157 -8.59 14.03 5.08
CA GLN A 157 -9.99 14.28 4.73
C GLN A 157 -10.89 13.06 4.97
N ILE A 158 -10.45 11.87 4.59
CA ILE A 158 -11.20 10.63 4.82
C ILE A 158 -11.41 10.40 6.33
N ALA A 159 -10.40 10.67 7.15
CA ALA A 159 -10.44 10.48 8.59
C ALA A 159 -10.84 11.75 9.36
N SER A 160 -11.41 12.76 8.70
CA SER A 160 -11.67 14.07 9.32
C SER A 160 -12.55 14.00 10.57
N GLU A 161 -13.57 13.13 10.58
CA GLU A 161 -14.43 12.92 11.74
C GLU A 161 -13.66 12.30 12.91
N GLN A 162 -12.83 11.30 12.64
CA GLN A 162 -12.01 10.63 13.64
C GLN A 162 -10.97 11.58 14.22
N LEU A 163 -10.33 12.40 13.38
CA LEU A 163 -9.37 13.41 13.83
C LEU A 163 -10.04 14.54 14.62
N ALA A 164 -11.22 14.98 14.20
CA ALA A 164 -12.00 16.01 14.91
C ALA A 164 -12.51 15.53 16.28
N SER A 165 -12.68 14.23 16.48
CA SER A 165 -13.09 13.66 17.78
C SER A 165 -12.08 13.88 18.90
N GLY A 166 -10.80 14.15 18.55
CA GLY A 166 -9.69 14.26 19.49
C GLY A 166 -9.16 12.93 20.01
N HIS A 167 -9.80 11.81 19.67
CA HIS A 167 -9.38 10.44 20.08
C HIS A 167 -8.32 9.84 19.16
N TRP A 168 -7.97 10.51 18.06
CA TRP A 168 -7.02 10.05 17.09
C TRP A 168 -5.97 11.11 16.76
N ARG A 169 -4.75 10.65 16.56
CA ARG A 169 -3.63 11.44 16.04
C ARG A 169 -3.08 10.76 14.81
N VAL A 170 -2.84 11.49 13.73
CA VAL A 170 -2.18 10.99 12.53
C VAL A 170 -0.71 11.41 12.51
N LEU A 171 0.17 10.49 12.13
CA LEU A 171 1.58 10.72 11.88
C LEU A 171 1.87 10.39 10.41
N HIS A 172 2.27 11.39 9.62
CA HIS A 172 2.75 11.18 8.27
C HIS A 172 4.26 10.94 8.31
N LEU A 173 4.66 9.70 8.16
CA LEU A 173 6.05 9.26 8.33
C LEU A 173 6.77 9.18 6.98
N PRO A 174 8.02 9.69 6.88
CA PRO A 174 8.85 9.47 5.71
C PRO A 174 9.30 8.00 5.67
N ILE A 175 9.48 7.48 4.46
CA ILE A 175 10.10 6.17 4.26
C ILE A 175 11.62 6.33 4.35
N ASN A 176 12.26 5.62 5.28
CA ASN A 176 13.72 5.59 5.38
C ASN A 176 14.31 4.82 4.19
N THR A 177 15.16 5.49 3.41
CA THR A 177 15.83 4.92 2.24
C THR A 177 17.32 4.61 2.48
N ALA A 178 17.87 5.04 3.61
CA ALA A 178 19.28 4.81 3.97
C ALA A 178 19.52 3.42 4.60
N GLY A 179 18.45 2.75 5.04
CA GLY A 179 18.56 1.46 5.72
C GLY A 179 18.90 1.59 7.21
N VAL A 180 19.61 0.60 7.75
CA VAL A 180 20.00 0.57 9.18
C VAL A 180 21.23 1.42 9.40
N GLU A 181 21.14 2.41 10.28
CA GLU A 181 22.27 3.21 10.77
C GLU A 181 22.62 2.74 12.19
N ILE A 182 23.93 2.52 12.42
CA ILE A 182 24.45 2.13 13.72
C ILE A 182 25.26 3.31 14.26
N GLU A 183 24.74 3.97 15.28
CA GLU A 183 25.50 4.93 16.06
C GLU A 183 26.47 4.17 17.00
N ARG A 184 27.76 4.56 16.98
CA ARG A 184 28.82 3.98 17.83
C ARG A 184 29.19 4.94 18.94
#